data_e74e0215fcfa699bf2e222802951bb24
#
_entry.id   e74e0215fcfa699bf2e222802951bb24
#
_cell.length_a   1.000
_cell.length_b   1.000
_cell.length_c   1.000
_cell.angle_alpha   90.00
_cell.angle_beta   90.00
_cell.angle_gamma   90.00
#
_symmetry.space_group_name_H-M   'P 1'
#
loop_
_entity.id
_entity.type
_entity.pdbx_description
1 polymer ?
#
loop_
_entity_poly.entity_id
_entity_poly.type
_entity_poly.pdbx_seq_one_letter_code
_entity_poly.pdbx_strand_id
1 'polypeptide(L)'
;MSTYASFQGRVFLGKRDTSGNPTEVRSPGNVAELKLSLKTDVLEHYESQTGQRTLDHRMVKQKSATVKLTIEEFTKENLALALYGNHVVGTTGTVTAEPIGGATPVVGDRYFFAHPKVSTLVITDSAGTPATLVAGTHYTADADFGALQFLDVTSFTAPFKASYAYGVATEIGIFTQPLPERYLRLEGLNTAQGNAKVLVELYRVAFDPL
;
A
#
# COMPACT_ATOMS: atom_id res chain seq x y z
N MET A 1 25.74 37.31 -11.64
CA MET A 1 25.74 36.41 -10.47
C MET A 1 25.15 35.08 -10.90
N SER A 2 25.88 33.98 -10.72
CA SER A 2 25.32 32.64 -10.94
C SER A 2 24.36 32.31 -9.81
N THR A 3 23.11 32.01 -10.15
CA THR A 3 22.11 31.64 -9.16
C THR A 3 22.01 30.12 -9.11
N TYR A 4 22.53 29.53 -8.06
CA TYR A 4 22.41 28.09 -7.81
C TYR A 4 21.12 27.79 -7.06
N ALA A 5 20.55 26.61 -7.28
CA ALA A 5 19.38 26.13 -6.61
C ALA A 5 19.64 24.73 -6.02
N SER A 6 19.38 24.59 -4.74
CA SER A 6 19.39 23.31 -4.04
C SER A 6 18.20 23.31 -3.07
N PHE A 7 17.22 22.45 -3.35
CA PHE A 7 15.99 22.44 -2.59
C PHE A 7 15.95 21.29 -1.59
N GLN A 8 15.62 21.63 -0.35
CA GLN A 8 15.30 20.69 0.71
C GLN A 8 13.97 21.10 1.34
N GLY A 9 13.15 20.17 1.78
CA GLY A 9 11.87 20.55 2.35
C GLY A 9 10.96 19.38 2.68
N ARG A 10 9.74 19.72 3.08
CA ARG A 10 8.70 18.76 3.41
C ARG A 10 7.70 18.63 2.27
N VAL A 11 7.34 17.39 1.97
CA VAL A 11 6.27 17.08 1.02
C VAL A 11 5.00 16.79 1.79
N PHE A 12 3.89 17.25 1.23
CA PHE A 12 2.54 16.96 1.73
C PHE A 12 1.69 16.43 0.59
N LEU A 13 0.87 15.43 0.91
CA LEU A 13 -0.12 14.85 0.01
C LEU A 13 -1.51 15.05 0.59
N GLY A 14 -2.45 15.48 -0.23
CA GLY A 14 -3.85 15.67 0.16
C GLY A 14 -4.80 14.95 -0.78
N LYS A 15 -5.96 14.56 -0.29
CA LYS A 15 -7.09 14.23 -1.13
C LYS A 15 -7.64 15.50 -1.79
N ARG A 16 -8.54 15.32 -2.74
CA ARG A 16 -9.24 16.44 -3.38
C ARG A 16 -10.75 16.26 -3.18
N ASP A 17 -11.42 17.35 -2.85
CA ASP A 17 -12.88 17.37 -2.83
C ASP A 17 -13.46 17.46 -4.26
N THR A 18 -14.79 17.46 -4.37
CA THR A 18 -15.50 17.56 -5.65
C THR A 18 -15.27 18.89 -6.38
N SER A 19 -14.87 19.91 -5.65
CA SER A 19 -14.52 21.24 -6.19
C SER A 19 -13.04 21.34 -6.56
N GLY A 20 -12.24 20.30 -6.25
CA GLY A 20 -10.82 20.25 -6.54
C GLY A 20 -9.92 20.83 -5.44
N ASN A 21 -10.50 21.25 -4.30
CA ASN A 21 -9.70 21.79 -3.19
C ASN A 21 -9.00 20.68 -2.43
N PRO A 22 -7.79 20.94 -1.89
CA PRO A 22 -7.08 19.95 -1.08
C PRO A 22 -7.77 19.72 0.27
N THR A 23 -7.93 18.45 0.62
CA THR A 23 -8.47 17.99 1.90
C THR A 23 -7.57 16.90 2.48
N GLU A 24 -7.68 16.63 3.78
CA GLU A 24 -6.90 15.58 4.46
C GLU A 24 -5.39 15.64 4.14
N VAL A 25 -4.83 16.85 4.12
CA VAL A 25 -3.43 17.06 3.76
C VAL A 25 -2.53 16.52 4.87
N ARG A 26 -1.63 15.59 4.51
CA ARG A 26 -0.70 14.95 5.43
C ARG A 26 0.70 14.82 4.85
N SER A 27 1.69 14.72 5.72
CA SER A 27 3.03 14.31 5.29
C SER A 27 3.08 12.81 5.03
N PRO A 28 3.66 12.35 3.91
CA PRO A 28 3.91 10.93 3.68
C PRO A 28 5.15 10.40 4.45
N GLY A 29 5.77 11.23 5.31
CA GLY A 29 7.02 10.94 5.97
C GLY A 29 8.22 11.47 5.21
N ASN A 30 9.38 10.81 5.38
CA ASN A 30 10.59 11.22 4.68
C ASN A 30 10.49 10.92 3.17
N VAL A 31 10.80 11.95 2.37
CA VAL A 31 10.82 11.89 0.91
C VAL A 31 12.25 12.09 0.43
N ALA A 32 12.87 11.02 -0.01
CA ALA A 32 14.27 11.03 -0.44
C ALA A 32 14.44 11.75 -1.79
N GLU A 33 13.46 11.65 -2.68
CA GLU A 33 13.50 12.28 -4.00
C GLU A 33 12.13 12.83 -4.39
N LEU A 34 12.11 14.08 -4.84
CA LEU A 34 11.00 14.68 -5.58
C LEU A 34 11.55 15.25 -6.88
N LYS A 35 11.21 14.65 -8.01
CA LYS A 35 11.64 15.09 -9.34
C LYS A 35 10.45 15.44 -10.20
N LEU A 36 10.41 16.66 -10.72
CA LEU A 36 9.41 17.12 -11.68
C LEU A 36 10.05 17.17 -13.08
N SER A 37 9.49 16.42 -14.01
CA SER A 37 9.91 16.38 -15.43
C SER A 37 8.80 16.92 -16.29
N LEU A 38 9.11 17.96 -17.08
CA LEU A 38 8.19 18.59 -18.02
C LEU A 38 8.52 18.11 -19.44
N LYS A 39 7.51 17.74 -20.20
CA LYS A 39 7.64 17.34 -21.60
C LYS A 39 6.67 18.13 -22.48
N THR A 40 7.16 18.55 -23.63
CA THR A 40 6.36 19.18 -24.69
C THR A 40 6.47 18.37 -25.94
N ASP A 41 5.37 17.83 -26.42
CA ASP A 41 5.30 17.19 -27.73
C ASP A 41 4.97 18.25 -28.79
N VAL A 42 5.73 18.25 -29.86
CA VAL A 42 5.60 19.21 -30.95
C VAL A 42 5.29 18.46 -32.26
N LEU A 43 4.49 19.10 -33.09
CA LEU A 43 4.28 18.70 -34.46
C LEU A 43 5.12 19.64 -35.34
N GLU A 44 5.97 19.07 -36.18
CA GLU A 44 6.83 19.79 -37.12
C GLU A 44 6.40 19.47 -38.54
N HIS A 45 6.22 20.53 -39.32
CA HIS A 45 5.92 20.42 -40.73
C HIS A 45 7.12 20.92 -41.51
N TYR A 46 7.49 20.16 -42.55
CA TYR A 46 8.61 20.47 -43.44
C TYR A 46 8.06 20.79 -44.82
N GLU A 47 8.52 21.87 -45.40
CA GLU A 47 8.13 22.27 -46.74
C GLU A 47 8.54 21.23 -47.79
N SER A 48 7.79 21.14 -48.87
CA SER A 48 8.05 20.23 -49.97
C SER A 48 8.20 20.89 -51.34
N GLN A 49 8.20 22.22 -51.40
CA GLN A 49 8.16 22.99 -52.64
C GLN A 49 9.54 23.29 -53.23
N THR A 50 10.54 23.53 -52.39
CA THR A 50 11.89 23.90 -52.84
C THR A 50 12.84 22.75 -52.97
N GLY A 51 12.46 21.55 -52.46
CA GLY A 51 13.30 20.34 -52.42
C GLY A 51 14.32 20.35 -51.28
N GLN A 52 14.42 21.40 -50.46
CA GLN A 52 15.33 21.50 -49.30
C GLN A 52 14.73 20.89 -48.03
N ARG A 53 13.40 20.68 -47.97
CA ARG A 53 12.69 20.16 -46.81
C ARG A 53 13.00 20.89 -45.53
N THR A 54 12.97 22.26 -45.60
CA THR A 54 13.17 23.06 -44.43
C THR A 54 11.96 23.07 -43.50
N LEU A 55 12.17 23.23 -42.21
CA LEU A 55 11.09 23.33 -41.22
C LEU A 55 10.37 24.67 -41.45
N ASP A 56 9.09 24.61 -41.87
CA ASP A 56 8.27 25.79 -42.14
C ASP A 56 7.24 26.09 -41.07
N HIS A 57 6.80 25.07 -40.33
CA HIS A 57 5.84 25.25 -39.25
C HIS A 57 6.11 24.33 -38.06
N ARG A 58 5.91 24.86 -36.85
CA ARG A 58 6.04 24.10 -35.61
C ARG A 58 4.92 24.48 -34.65
N MET A 59 4.14 23.51 -34.18
CA MET A 59 3.10 23.73 -33.18
C MET A 59 3.26 22.79 -32.01
N VAL A 60 2.88 23.25 -30.82
CA VAL A 60 2.81 22.42 -29.63
C VAL A 60 1.55 21.56 -29.70
N LYS A 61 1.72 20.24 -29.74
CA LYS A 61 0.62 19.27 -29.74
C LYS A 61 0.12 19.01 -28.34
N GLN A 62 1.04 18.80 -27.40
CA GLN A 62 0.71 18.42 -26.02
C GLN A 62 1.81 18.88 -25.06
N LYS A 63 1.40 19.24 -23.85
CA LYS A 63 2.28 19.45 -22.70
C LYS A 63 1.94 18.44 -21.63
N SER A 64 2.93 17.77 -21.05
CA SER A 64 2.78 16.81 -19.97
C SER A 64 3.82 17.04 -18.88
N ALA A 65 3.49 16.61 -17.68
CA ALA A 65 4.39 16.65 -16.54
C ALA A 65 4.36 15.31 -15.83
N THR A 66 5.52 14.83 -15.44
CA THR A 66 5.66 13.61 -14.62
C THR A 66 6.37 13.98 -13.33
N VAL A 67 5.84 13.48 -12.22
CA VAL A 67 6.44 13.62 -10.89
C VAL A 67 6.91 12.26 -10.44
N LYS A 68 8.20 12.14 -10.09
CA LYS A 68 8.74 10.99 -9.38
C LYS A 68 8.85 11.36 -7.91
N LEU A 69 8.29 10.52 -7.05
CA LEU A 69 8.28 10.68 -5.61
C LEU A 69 8.78 9.40 -4.97
N THR A 70 9.89 9.48 -4.21
CA THR A 70 10.41 8.34 -3.44
C THR A 70 10.11 8.56 -1.97
N ILE A 71 9.20 7.75 -1.41
CA ILE A 71 8.77 7.79 -0.02
C ILE A 71 9.48 6.65 0.71
N GLU A 72 10.10 6.93 1.85
CA GLU A 72 10.84 5.93 2.64
C GLU A 72 10.01 5.28 3.74
N GLU A 73 8.87 5.86 4.10
CA GLU A 73 8.05 5.35 5.20
C GLU A 73 6.90 4.47 4.73
N PHE A 74 6.87 3.23 5.23
CA PHE A 74 5.81 2.25 5.01
C PHE A 74 4.67 2.44 6.01
N THR A 75 3.93 3.53 5.86
CA THR A 75 2.67 3.70 6.60
C THR A 75 1.52 3.02 5.86
N LYS A 76 0.46 2.65 6.59
CA LYS A 76 -0.74 2.05 5.98
C LYS A 76 -1.38 2.94 4.90
N GLU A 77 -1.32 4.26 5.09
CA GLU A 77 -1.83 5.25 4.14
C GLU A 77 -0.95 5.35 2.87
N ASN A 78 0.37 5.29 3.02
CA ASN A 78 1.28 5.30 1.88
C ASN A 78 1.17 4.02 1.08
N LEU A 79 1.07 2.89 1.78
CA LEU A 79 0.91 1.58 1.14
C LEU A 79 -0.45 1.46 0.44
N ALA A 80 -1.52 1.96 1.06
CA ALA A 80 -2.84 2.02 0.42
C ALA A 80 -2.83 2.89 -0.84
N LEU A 81 -2.13 4.03 -0.83
CA LEU A 81 -1.97 4.89 -2.00
C LEU A 81 -1.22 4.17 -3.14
N ALA A 82 -0.11 3.52 -2.81
CA ALA A 82 0.76 2.84 -3.77
C ALA A 82 0.11 1.60 -4.41
N LEU A 83 -0.77 0.91 -3.66
CA LEU A 83 -1.46 -0.30 -4.10
C LEU A 83 -2.88 -0.05 -4.62
N TYR A 84 -3.29 1.19 -4.81
CA TYR A 84 -4.67 1.57 -5.19
C TYR A 84 -5.71 0.91 -4.27
N GLY A 85 -5.44 0.94 -2.96
CA GLY A 85 -6.22 0.22 -1.98
C GLY A 85 -6.81 1.09 -0.90
N ASN A 86 -7.67 0.47 -0.13
CA ASN A 86 -8.09 0.97 1.17
C ASN A 86 -7.43 0.15 2.28
N HIS A 87 -7.13 0.80 3.38
CA HIS A 87 -6.80 0.09 4.60
C HIS A 87 -8.05 -0.01 5.49
N VAL A 88 -8.24 -1.19 6.05
CA VAL A 88 -9.28 -1.46 7.04
C VAL A 88 -8.58 -1.90 8.33
N VAL A 89 -8.85 -1.18 9.40
CA VAL A 89 -8.40 -1.56 10.74
C VAL A 89 -9.47 -2.46 11.35
N GLY A 90 -9.14 -3.72 11.55
CA GLY A 90 -10.02 -4.68 12.20
C GLY A 90 -10.25 -4.35 13.68
N THR A 91 -11.15 -5.08 14.28
CA THR A 91 -11.45 -5.01 15.73
C THR A 91 -10.95 -6.29 16.42
N THR A 92 -10.82 -6.26 17.71
CA THR A 92 -10.62 -7.46 18.53
C THR A 92 -11.92 -8.26 18.61
N GLY A 93 -11.82 -9.56 18.77
CA GLY A 93 -12.98 -10.41 18.94
C GLY A 93 -12.63 -11.84 19.37
N THR A 94 -13.64 -12.70 19.38
CA THR A 94 -13.52 -14.13 19.66
C THR A 94 -14.19 -14.95 18.58
N VAL A 95 -13.61 -16.09 18.26
CA VAL A 95 -14.18 -17.10 17.36
C VAL A 95 -14.40 -18.36 18.16
N THR A 96 -15.54 -19.00 17.92
CA THR A 96 -15.88 -20.25 18.57
C THR A 96 -16.10 -21.33 17.51
N ALA A 97 -15.41 -22.46 17.69
CA ALA A 97 -15.56 -23.66 16.88
C ALA A 97 -15.36 -23.46 15.35
N GLU A 98 -14.40 -22.63 14.96
CA GLU A 98 -14.01 -22.50 13.55
C GLU A 98 -13.46 -23.83 13.02
N PRO A 99 -13.97 -24.36 11.90
CA PRO A 99 -13.43 -25.56 11.29
C PRO A 99 -12.01 -25.33 10.77
N ILE A 100 -11.08 -26.21 11.09
CA ILE A 100 -9.70 -26.11 10.62
C ILE A 100 -9.18 -27.49 10.16
N GLY A 101 -8.33 -27.51 9.14
CA GLY A 101 -7.71 -28.73 8.61
C GLY A 101 -8.60 -29.58 7.71
N GLY A 102 -9.88 -29.21 7.53
CA GLY A 102 -10.82 -29.96 6.71
C GLY A 102 -11.16 -31.36 7.25
N ALA A 103 -11.70 -32.23 6.40
CA ALA A 103 -12.11 -33.59 6.79
C ALA A 103 -10.92 -34.56 6.97
N THR A 104 -9.82 -34.30 6.27
CA THR A 104 -8.60 -35.14 6.30
C THR A 104 -7.37 -34.25 6.42
N PRO A 105 -7.07 -33.72 7.62
CA PRO A 105 -5.92 -32.87 7.82
C PRO A 105 -4.61 -33.65 7.61
N VAL A 106 -3.65 -33.04 6.98
CA VAL A 106 -2.34 -33.61 6.70
C VAL A 106 -1.34 -33.09 7.72
N VAL A 107 -0.64 -34.00 8.39
CA VAL A 107 0.45 -33.66 9.31
C VAL A 107 1.57 -32.99 8.53
N GLY A 108 2.07 -31.88 9.04
CA GLY A 108 3.10 -31.06 8.39
C GLY A 108 2.57 -29.92 7.53
N ASP A 109 1.34 -29.98 7.06
CA ASP A 109 0.73 -28.86 6.33
C ASP A 109 0.38 -27.69 7.25
N ARG A 110 0.45 -26.48 6.68
CA ARG A 110 0.12 -25.25 7.39
C ARG A 110 -1.33 -24.84 7.07
N TYR A 111 -2.12 -24.62 8.10
CA TYR A 111 -3.50 -24.17 8.05
C TYR A 111 -3.60 -22.77 8.63
N PHE A 112 -4.61 -22.00 8.21
CA PHE A 112 -4.78 -20.61 8.62
C PHE A 112 -6.14 -20.41 9.27
N PHE A 113 -6.16 -19.64 10.36
CA PHE A 113 -7.37 -19.14 10.98
C PHE A 113 -7.93 -17.95 10.17
N ALA A 114 -9.20 -17.67 10.37
CA ALA A 114 -9.85 -16.51 9.74
C ALA A 114 -9.23 -15.16 10.19
N HIS A 115 -8.60 -15.14 11.37
CA HIS A 115 -8.01 -13.93 11.94
C HIS A 115 -6.58 -14.18 12.41
N PRO A 116 -5.64 -13.22 12.16
CA PRO A 116 -4.32 -13.22 12.78
C PRO A 116 -4.35 -12.70 14.22
N LYS A 117 -3.16 -12.70 14.87
CA LYS A 117 -2.97 -12.26 16.28
C LYS A 117 -3.85 -13.04 17.25
N VAL A 118 -3.79 -14.36 17.09
CA VAL A 118 -4.56 -15.33 17.89
C VAL A 118 -4.03 -15.41 19.32
N SER A 119 -4.94 -15.52 20.28
CA SER A 119 -4.64 -15.78 21.69
C SER A 119 -5.66 -16.74 22.28
N THR A 120 -5.36 -17.32 23.42
CA THR A 120 -6.24 -18.28 24.11
C THR A 120 -6.74 -19.42 23.21
N LEU A 121 -5.87 -19.91 22.31
CA LEU A 121 -6.22 -20.94 21.33
C LEU A 121 -6.54 -22.28 22.00
N VAL A 122 -7.70 -22.82 21.68
CA VAL A 122 -8.14 -24.17 22.06
C VAL A 122 -8.57 -24.89 20.78
N ILE A 123 -8.00 -26.08 20.54
CA ILE A 123 -8.38 -26.94 19.42
C ILE A 123 -8.99 -28.21 19.98
N THR A 124 -10.15 -28.56 19.43
CA THR A 124 -10.88 -29.79 19.78
C THR A 124 -11.13 -30.62 18.53
N ASP A 125 -11.24 -31.92 18.73
CA ASP A 125 -11.68 -32.85 17.70
C ASP A 125 -13.23 -32.89 17.58
N SER A 126 -13.73 -33.73 16.69
CA SER A 126 -15.17 -33.91 16.45
C SER A 126 -15.70 -35.23 16.96
N ALA A 127 -15.03 -35.86 17.91
CA ALA A 127 -15.54 -37.05 18.58
C ALA A 127 -16.84 -36.75 19.36
N GLY A 128 -17.62 -37.80 19.67
CA GLY A 128 -18.85 -37.65 20.46
C GLY A 128 -18.65 -37.00 21.84
N THR A 129 -17.46 -37.17 22.42
CA THR A 129 -16.93 -36.40 23.54
C THR A 129 -15.66 -35.73 23.02
N PRO A 130 -15.70 -34.42 22.68
CA PRO A 130 -14.57 -33.75 22.05
C PRO A 130 -13.32 -33.76 22.92
N ALA A 131 -12.21 -34.19 22.37
CA ALA A 131 -10.91 -34.16 23.01
C ALA A 131 -10.15 -32.88 22.60
N THR A 132 -9.41 -32.32 23.58
CA THR A 132 -8.60 -31.11 23.32
C THR A 132 -7.19 -31.52 22.91
N LEU A 133 -6.70 -30.92 21.83
CA LEU A 133 -5.33 -31.06 21.34
C LEU A 133 -4.36 -30.25 22.21
N VAL A 134 -3.17 -30.76 22.43
CA VAL A 134 -2.13 -30.13 23.26
C VAL A 134 -1.09 -29.45 22.36
N ALA A 135 -0.85 -28.17 22.59
CA ALA A 135 0.19 -27.43 21.88
C ALA A 135 1.59 -28.02 22.16
N GLY A 136 2.43 -28.03 21.13
CA GLY A 136 3.78 -28.60 21.19
C GLY A 136 3.82 -30.13 21.04
N THR A 137 2.72 -30.86 21.25
CA THR A 137 2.60 -32.32 21.08
C THR A 137 1.81 -32.65 19.83
N HIS A 138 0.62 -32.08 19.69
CA HIS A 138 -0.29 -32.42 18.60
C HIS A 138 -0.31 -31.32 17.51
N TYR A 139 0.04 -30.11 17.86
CA TYR A 139 0.16 -28.99 16.92
C TYR A 139 1.16 -27.94 17.38
N THR A 140 1.64 -27.13 16.44
CA THR A 140 2.29 -25.84 16.68
C THR A 140 1.44 -24.73 16.07
N ALA A 141 1.45 -23.55 16.71
CA ALA A 141 0.72 -22.38 16.23
C ALA A 141 1.64 -21.17 16.16
N ASP A 142 1.48 -20.41 15.09
CA ASP A 142 2.05 -19.09 14.91
C ASP A 142 0.92 -18.07 15.16
N ALA A 143 0.90 -17.58 16.38
CA ALA A 143 -0.19 -16.73 16.86
C ALA A 143 -0.26 -15.40 16.12
N ASP A 144 0.88 -14.81 15.78
CA ASP A 144 0.95 -13.51 15.10
C ASP A 144 0.37 -13.56 13.69
N PHE A 145 0.65 -14.63 12.95
CA PHE A 145 0.13 -14.84 11.60
C PHE A 145 -1.18 -15.63 11.55
N GLY A 146 -1.70 -16.07 12.69
CA GLY A 146 -2.93 -16.87 12.73
C GLY A 146 -2.80 -18.18 11.98
N ALA A 147 -1.70 -18.91 12.20
CA ALA A 147 -1.41 -20.13 11.49
C ALA A 147 -1.20 -21.31 12.45
N LEU A 148 -1.49 -22.50 11.95
CA LEU A 148 -1.40 -23.77 12.66
C LEU A 148 -0.72 -24.82 11.79
N GLN A 149 0.07 -25.70 12.41
CA GLN A 149 0.59 -26.90 11.79
C GLN A 149 0.33 -28.10 12.70
N PHE A 150 -0.30 -29.15 12.20
CA PHE A 150 -0.48 -30.39 12.94
C PHE A 150 0.81 -31.20 12.98
N LEU A 151 1.13 -31.76 14.15
CA LEU A 151 2.28 -32.60 14.39
C LEU A 151 1.88 -34.08 14.49
N ASP A 152 0.81 -34.35 15.24
CA ASP A 152 0.23 -35.68 15.38
C ASP A 152 -1.28 -35.57 15.65
N VAL A 153 -2.06 -36.23 14.83
CA VAL A 153 -3.53 -36.22 14.93
C VAL A 153 -4.11 -37.64 14.89
N THR A 154 -3.26 -38.66 15.00
CA THR A 154 -3.65 -40.06 14.82
C THR A 154 -4.67 -40.57 15.83
N SER A 155 -4.69 -39.98 17.03
CA SER A 155 -5.61 -40.35 18.12
C SER A 155 -6.88 -39.54 18.17
N PHE A 156 -7.11 -38.69 17.18
CA PHE A 156 -8.21 -37.70 17.16
C PHE A 156 -9.12 -37.87 15.94
N THR A 157 -10.37 -37.46 16.09
CA THR A 157 -11.38 -37.52 15.05
C THR A 157 -11.54 -36.18 14.33
N ALA A 158 -11.17 -36.12 13.05
CA ALA A 158 -11.43 -34.93 12.21
C ALA A 158 -12.95 -34.80 11.89
N PRO A 159 -13.42 -33.56 11.51
CA PRO A 159 -12.69 -32.31 11.41
C PRO A 159 -12.38 -31.69 12.77
N PHE A 160 -11.33 -30.87 12.82
CA PHE A 160 -10.95 -30.13 14.01
C PHE A 160 -11.66 -28.79 14.10
N LYS A 161 -11.83 -28.28 15.32
CA LYS A 161 -12.45 -26.98 15.61
C LYS A 161 -11.55 -26.14 16.48
N ALA A 162 -11.30 -24.91 16.07
CA ALA A 162 -10.52 -23.94 16.81
C ALA A 162 -11.44 -22.89 17.48
N SER A 163 -11.17 -22.59 18.73
CA SER A 163 -11.75 -21.47 19.47
C SER A 163 -10.64 -20.59 19.97
N TYR A 164 -10.74 -19.29 19.74
CA TYR A 164 -9.66 -18.35 20.06
C TYR A 164 -10.16 -16.91 20.18
N ALA A 165 -9.38 -16.06 20.84
CA ALA A 165 -9.51 -14.61 20.74
C ALA A 165 -8.50 -14.08 19.73
N TYR A 166 -8.82 -12.97 19.07
CA TYR A 166 -7.92 -12.34 18.09
C TYR A 166 -7.77 -10.83 18.33
N GLY A 167 -6.59 -10.33 17.98
CA GLY A 167 -6.21 -8.93 18.13
C GLY A 167 -6.52 -8.08 16.90
N VAL A 168 -6.28 -6.77 17.04
CA VAL A 168 -6.41 -5.82 15.92
C VAL A 168 -5.38 -6.12 14.83
N ALA A 169 -5.83 -6.31 13.61
CA ALA A 169 -5.02 -6.37 12.41
C ALA A 169 -5.44 -5.28 11.42
N THR A 170 -4.51 -4.82 10.61
CA THR A 170 -4.79 -3.89 9.51
C THR A 170 -4.65 -4.63 8.20
N GLU A 171 -5.68 -4.60 7.39
CA GLU A 171 -5.72 -5.19 6.06
C GLU A 171 -5.66 -4.08 5.01
N ILE A 172 -4.95 -4.34 3.92
CA ILE A 172 -4.88 -3.43 2.77
C ILE A 172 -5.29 -4.21 1.54
N GLY A 173 -6.45 -3.86 0.99
CA GLY A 173 -6.92 -4.40 -0.28
C GLY A 173 -6.14 -3.81 -1.44
N ILE A 174 -5.63 -4.64 -2.35
CA ILE A 174 -4.92 -4.21 -3.54
C ILE A 174 -5.93 -3.99 -4.68
N PHE A 175 -5.76 -2.89 -5.45
CA PHE A 175 -6.64 -2.52 -6.57
C PHE A 175 -8.14 -2.42 -6.23
N THR A 176 -8.45 -2.04 -4.99
CA THR A 176 -9.84 -1.85 -4.54
C THR A 176 -10.35 -0.43 -4.80
N GLN A 177 -9.48 0.47 -5.21
CA GLN A 177 -9.80 1.87 -5.49
C GLN A 177 -9.42 2.27 -6.92
N PRO A 178 -10.13 3.23 -7.52
CA PRO A 178 -9.74 3.80 -8.80
C PRO A 178 -8.41 4.57 -8.68
N LEU A 179 -7.84 4.94 -9.83
CA LEU A 179 -6.62 5.75 -9.93
C LEU A 179 -6.63 6.91 -8.94
N PRO A 180 -5.72 6.92 -7.93
CA PRO A 180 -5.74 7.94 -6.91
C PRO A 180 -5.19 9.26 -7.42
N GLU A 181 -6.03 10.29 -7.40
CA GLU A 181 -5.61 11.66 -7.64
C GLU A 181 -5.35 12.37 -6.30
N ARG A 182 -4.24 13.08 -6.23
CA ARG A 182 -3.82 13.80 -5.01
C ARG A 182 -3.39 15.22 -5.34
N TYR A 183 -3.56 16.09 -4.36
CA TYR A 183 -2.84 17.34 -4.26
C TYR A 183 -1.45 17.07 -3.69
N LEU A 184 -0.42 17.69 -4.27
CA LEU A 184 0.95 17.61 -3.78
C LEU A 184 1.48 19.01 -3.50
N ARG A 185 2.08 19.21 -2.35
CA ARG A 185 2.71 20.45 -1.93
C ARG A 185 4.12 20.18 -1.40
N LEU A 186 5.09 20.91 -1.91
CA LEU A 186 6.45 20.98 -1.38
C LEU A 186 6.66 22.33 -0.69
N GLU A 187 6.98 22.30 0.58
CA GLU A 187 7.44 23.45 1.36
C GLU A 187 8.95 23.33 1.54
N GLY A 188 9.67 24.00 0.66
CA GLY A 188 11.11 23.86 0.53
C GLY A 188 11.89 25.09 0.94
N LEU A 189 13.18 24.90 1.13
CA LEU A 189 14.18 25.92 1.33
C LEU A 189 15.25 25.80 0.25
N ASN A 190 15.64 26.90 -0.37
CA ASN A 190 16.78 26.94 -1.27
C ASN A 190 18.04 27.14 -0.44
N THR A 191 18.75 26.06 -0.14
CA THR A 191 19.96 26.08 0.70
C THR A 191 21.13 26.77 0.04
N ALA A 192 21.13 26.88 -1.30
CA ALA A 192 22.13 27.63 -2.04
C ALA A 192 21.95 29.15 -2.00
N GLN A 193 20.81 29.62 -1.50
CA GLN A 193 20.45 31.05 -1.42
C GLN A 193 19.92 31.45 -0.03
N GLY A 194 20.71 31.21 1.00
CA GLY A 194 20.38 31.65 2.36
C GLY A 194 19.06 31.10 2.91
N ASN A 195 18.66 29.90 2.51
CA ASN A 195 17.40 29.24 2.91
C ASN A 195 16.14 30.00 2.46
N ALA A 196 16.18 30.65 1.31
CA ALA A 196 15.01 31.27 0.74
C ALA A 196 13.86 30.27 0.60
N LYS A 197 12.65 30.63 1.04
CA LYS A 197 11.48 29.76 1.02
C LYS A 197 10.98 29.53 -0.40
N VAL A 198 10.69 28.28 -0.72
CA VAL A 198 10.16 27.84 -2.01
C VAL A 198 8.91 27.04 -1.77
N LEU A 199 7.84 27.37 -2.47
CA LEU A 199 6.58 26.66 -2.47
C LEU A 199 6.31 26.11 -3.87
N VAL A 200 6.04 24.81 -3.96
CA VAL A 200 5.56 24.16 -5.19
C VAL A 200 4.25 23.47 -4.88
N GLU A 201 3.23 23.77 -5.67
CA GLU A 201 1.91 23.18 -5.55
C GLU A 201 1.48 22.54 -6.86
N LEU A 202 1.07 21.28 -6.78
CA LEU A 202 0.50 20.53 -7.88
C LEU A 202 -0.91 20.11 -7.49
N TYR A 203 -1.89 20.75 -8.09
CA TYR A 203 -3.29 20.59 -7.70
C TYR A 203 -3.89 19.24 -8.09
N ARG A 204 -3.32 18.56 -9.08
CA ARG A 204 -3.81 17.27 -9.54
C ARG A 204 -2.65 16.39 -10.01
N VAL A 205 -2.30 15.42 -9.22
CA VAL A 205 -1.29 14.40 -9.53
C VAL A 205 -1.97 13.04 -9.49
N ALA A 206 -1.94 12.31 -10.59
CA ALA A 206 -2.35 10.92 -10.66
C ALA A 206 -1.15 10.05 -10.30
N PHE A 207 -1.36 9.03 -9.47
CA PHE A 207 -0.30 8.13 -9.04
C PHE A 207 -0.40 6.82 -9.82
N ASP A 208 0.70 6.40 -10.43
CA ASP A 208 0.82 5.07 -10.98
C ASP A 208 1.09 4.06 -9.84
N PRO A 209 0.64 2.80 -9.93
CA PRO A 209 0.90 1.77 -8.91
C PRO A 209 2.39 1.44 -8.86
N LEU A 210 2.83 0.90 -7.73
CA LEU A 210 4.20 0.38 -7.55
C LEU A 210 4.45 -0.84 -8.43
#